data_6ad112efc1a5853c63a91f37129da456
#
_entry.id   6ad112efc1a5853c63a91f37129da456
#
_cell.length_a   1.000
_cell.length_b   1.000
_cell.length_c   1.000
_cell.angle_alpha   90.00
_cell.angle_beta   90.00
_cell.angle_gamma   90.00
#
_symmetry.space_group_name_H-M   'P 1'
#
loop_
_entity.id
_entity.type
_entity.pdbx_description
1 polymer ?
#
loop_
_entity_poly.entity_id
_entity_poly.type
_entity_poly.pdbx_seq_one_letter_code
_entity_poly.pdbx_strand_id
1 'polypeptide(L)'
;MKKQLLMTCFALGAIILSCESDDDNTTTPAVVTPEAGELAGGPFSFFVDGNPDMVAGVTLTGELEGDVTTFVVTDASKNILGIPPTLAALEGVNFDDAGVGACYIYHLAYQDGLAGLSMGENLDNFIGDFELSNFLTVNRNAGPLAAEIVGGPFEFCVDGTPDFVSGLSLMGESVGTERGWIITTDTGEILGLPPTLDAVQNNVNFDDAGAGVCLIWYLRYESGLAGLEVGGNTSDLTGIFDLSEPVEVVRTQTVAAEITGGPFTFTVDGTPDMVSGLGLTGQSMGALNSWIVTTDTGEILGLPPTLAAVEGVNFDDAGTGVCLIWYLRYEDGLTGLAVGENTNDLSGCFDLSEPVTVTRN
;
A
#
# COMPACT_ATOMS: atom_id res chain seq x y z
N MET A 1 32.38 -2.18 70.77
CA MET A 1 32.42 -2.96 72.01
C MET A 1 32.41 -4.43 71.61
N LYS A 2 33.57 -5.02 71.48
CA LYS A 2 34.30 -5.94 72.37
C LYS A 2 33.40 -6.86 73.18
N LYS A 3 33.37 -8.16 72.81
CA LYS A 3 33.81 -9.21 73.76
C LYS A 3 34.05 -10.52 72.98
N GLN A 4 35.31 -10.92 72.99
CA GLN A 4 35.84 -12.29 72.86
C GLN A 4 35.48 -13.08 74.12
N LEU A 5 35.43 -14.42 74.01
CA LEU A 5 35.85 -15.43 75.00
C LEU A 5 35.82 -16.77 74.24
N LEU A 6 36.81 -17.35 73.90
CA LEU A 6 38.01 -18.04 74.38
C LEU A 6 37.72 -19.30 75.22
N MET A 7 38.23 -20.45 74.71
CA MET A 7 38.78 -21.69 75.35
C MET A 7 37.81 -22.68 75.99
N THR A 8 37.89 -23.97 75.72
CA THR A 8 38.98 -24.81 76.20
C THR A 8 38.92 -26.24 75.59
N CYS A 9 40.07 -26.78 75.24
CA CYS A 9 40.38 -28.18 74.91
C CYS A 9 40.01 -29.18 75.97
N PHE A 10 39.61 -30.38 75.59
CA PHE A 10 39.98 -31.60 76.29
C PHE A 10 40.22 -32.78 75.34
N ALA A 11 41.41 -33.29 75.33
CA ALA A 11 41.81 -34.47 74.62
C ALA A 11 41.75 -35.65 75.59
N LEU A 12 41.36 -36.83 75.14
CA LEU A 12 41.76 -38.19 75.64
C LEU A 12 40.86 -39.18 74.89
N GLY A 13 41.28 -40.11 74.14
CA GLY A 13 42.22 -41.21 74.32
C GLY A 13 41.75 -42.31 73.35
N ALA A 14 42.66 -42.86 72.65
CA ALA A 14 42.54 -43.94 71.69
C ALA A 14 41.99 -45.23 72.24
N ILE A 15 41.19 -45.97 71.51
CA ILE A 15 41.17 -47.39 71.40
C ILE A 15 40.95 -47.82 69.97
N ILE A 16 41.92 -48.58 69.44
CA ILE A 16 41.95 -49.20 68.14
C ILE A 16 41.07 -50.46 68.17
N LEU A 17 40.11 -50.63 67.31
CA LEU A 17 39.62 -51.95 66.92
C LEU A 17 39.45 -51.93 65.39
N SER A 18 40.38 -52.70 64.80
CA SER A 18 40.32 -53.13 63.41
C SER A 18 39.05 -53.95 63.15
N CYS A 19 38.29 -53.61 62.19
CA CYS A 19 37.42 -54.53 61.47
C CYS A 19 37.54 -54.22 59.98
N GLU A 20 38.14 -55.16 59.28
CA GLU A 20 38.01 -55.30 57.86
C GLU A 20 36.54 -55.48 57.55
N SER A 21 36.07 -54.76 56.61
CA SER A 21 34.89 -55.17 55.84
C SER A 21 34.79 -54.39 54.56
N ASP A 22 34.75 -55.15 53.56
CA ASP A 22 34.01 -54.99 52.28
C ASP A 22 34.07 -53.64 51.60
N ASP A 23 34.85 -53.61 50.57
CA ASP A 23 34.70 -52.71 49.41
C ASP A 23 33.32 -52.85 48.79
N ASP A 24 32.31 -52.26 49.42
CA ASP A 24 31.12 -51.83 48.66
C ASP A 24 31.42 -50.45 48.09
N ASN A 25 32.12 -50.44 46.93
CA ASN A 25 32.30 -49.30 46.11
C ASN A 25 30.97 -49.07 45.33
N THR A 26 29.89 -48.85 46.04
CA THR A 26 28.72 -48.21 45.50
C THR A 26 29.02 -46.70 45.35
N THR A 27 29.73 -46.34 44.32
CA THR A 27 29.73 -44.98 43.87
C THR A 27 28.25 -44.64 43.54
N THR A 28 27.60 -44.02 44.54
CA THR A 28 26.30 -43.32 44.22
C THR A 28 26.61 -42.42 43.06
N PRO A 29 25.89 -42.55 41.92
CA PRO A 29 26.10 -41.60 40.83
C PRO A 29 25.97 -40.19 41.38
N ALA A 30 26.94 -39.36 41.13
CA ALA A 30 26.81 -37.94 41.47
C ALA A 30 25.52 -37.44 40.85
N VAL A 31 24.61 -36.92 41.66
CA VAL A 31 23.40 -36.27 41.16
C VAL A 31 23.90 -35.04 40.41
N VAL A 32 23.84 -35.10 39.09
CA VAL A 32 24.17 -33.97 38.22
C VAL A 32 23.04 -32.97 38.32
N THR A 33 23.32 -31.78 38.83
CA THR A 33 22.35 -30.69 38.86
C THR A 33 22.28 -30.09 37.45
N PRO A 34 21.07 -29.91 36.85
CA PRO A 34 20.98 -29.26 35.56
C PRO A 34 21.55 -27.84 35.59
N GLU A 35 22.32 -27.49 34.57
CA GLU A 35 22.89 -26.15 34.32
C GLU A 35 22.54 -25.73 32.92
N ALA A 36 21.75 -24.67 32.80
CA ALA A 36 21.19 -24.20 31.49
C ALA A 36 22.05 -23.16 30.78
N GLY A 37 23.09 -22.66 31.44
CA GLY A 37 23.95 -21.62 30.89
C GLY A 37 23.23 -20.26 30.71
N GLU A 38 23.86 -19.40 29.94
CA GLU A 38 23.37 -18.03 29.68
C GLU A 38 23.20 -17.76 28.17
N LEU A 39 22.09 -17.17 27.78
CA LEU A 39 21.80 -16.72 26.44
C LEU A 39 22.20 -15.26 26.22
N ALA A 40 22.79 -14.96 25.07
CA ALA A 40 23.04 -13.60 24.59
C ALA A 40 22.69 -13.47 23.10
N GLY A 41 22.53 -12.22 22.59
CA GLY A 41 22.23 -11.93 21.20
C GLY A 41 20.94 -11.15 20.96
N GLY A 42 20.08 -10.99 21.97
CA GLY A 42 18.86 -10.17 21.88
C GLY A 42 18.99 -8.80 22.53
N PRO A 43 17.90 -8.02 22.69
CA PRO A 43 16.54 -8.35 22.23
C PRO A 43 16.37 -8.26 20.72
N PHE A 44 15.38 -8.98 20.17
CA PHE A 44 14.98 -8.92 18.77
C PHE A 44 13.68 -8.13 18.62
N SER A 45 13.48 -7.51 17.45
CA SER A 45 12.25 -6.77 17.15
C SER A 45 11.89 -6.97 15.69
N PHE A 46 10.69 -7.46 15.45
CA PHE A 46 10.13 -7.76 14.13
C PHE A 46 8.78 -7.07 13.93
N PHE A 47 8.31 -7.02 12.70
CA PHE A 47 6.96 -6.62 12.36
C PHE A 47 6.19 -7.81 11.81
N VAL A 48 4.98 -8.03 12.29
CA VAL A 48 4.08 -9.07 11.78
C VAL A 48 3.51 -8.58 10.45
N ASP A 49 4.11 -9.03 9.36
CA ASP A 49 3.79 -8.57 8.00
C ASP A 49 3.55 -9.73 7.00
N GLY A 50 3.55 -10.97 7.51
CA GLY A 50 3.39 -12.19 6.71
C GLY A 50 4.69 -12.73 6.10
N ASN A 51 5.80 -12.02 6.27
CA ASN A 51 7.12 -12.52 5.88
C ASN A 51 7.78 -13.25 7.06
N PRO A 52 8.53 -14.34 6.80
CA PRO A 52 9.20 -15.07 7.86
C PRO A 52 10.26 -14.24 8.58
N ASP A 53 10.11 -14.08 9.89
CA ASP A 53 11.07 -13.43 10.78
C ASP A 53 11.79 -14.46 11.65
N MET A 54 13.10 -14.50 11.56
CA MET A 54 13.95 -15.44 12.26
C MET A 54 15.01 -14.72 13.11
N VAL A 55 15.28 -15.23 14.33
CA VAL A 55 16.37 -14.73 15.15
C VAL A 55 17.70 -15.21 14.59
N ALA A 56 18.74 -14.40 14.73
CA ALA A 56 20.10 -14.76 14.33
C ALA A 56 21.13 -14.22 15.33
N GLY A 57 22.25 -14.93 15.44
CA GLY A 57 23.33 -14.52 16.33
C GLY A 57 23.05 -14.77 17.81
N VAL A 58 22.14 -15.66 18.13
CA VAL A 58 21.97 -16.18 19.51
C VAL A 58 23.18 -16.96 19.88
N THR A 59 23.70 -16.70 21.07
CA THR A 59 24.86 -17.46 21.64
C THR A 59 24.48 -18.00 23.00
N LEU A 60 24.99 -19.19 23.30
CA LEU A 60 24.83 -19.89 24.58
C LEU A 60 26.21 -20.09 25.20
N THR A 61 26.41 -19.65 26.44
CA THR A 61 27.66 -19.69 27.17
C THR A 61 27.42 -20.19 28.58
N GLY A 62 28.49 -20.54 29.30
CA GLY A 62 28.42 -21.07 30.66
C GLY A 62 28.47 -22.58 30.72
N GLU A 63 28.20 -23.13 31.89
CA GLU A 63 28.13 -24.57 32.10
C GLU A 63 26.79 -25.11 31.57
N LEU A 64 26.88 -26.27 30.94
CA LEU A 64 25.72 -26.95 30.34
C LEU A 64 25.73 -28.38 30.83
N GLU A 65 24.93 -28.68 31.83
CA GLU A 65 24.80 -30.01 32.41
C GLU A 65 23.32 -30.43 32.48
N GLY A 66 23.06 -31.70 32.30
CA GLY A 66 21.72 -32.31 32.32
C GLY A 66 21.68 -33.50 31.38
N ASP A 67 20.71 -34.40 31.59
CA ASP A 67 20.53 -35.54 30.68
C ASP A 67 20.08 -35.07 29.29
N VAL A 68 19.28 -33.99 29.23
CA VAL A 68 18.77 -33.41 28.01
C VAL A 68 18.83 -31.88 28.09
N THR A 69 19.17 -31.26 26.95
CA THR A 69 19.07 -29.80 26.77
C THR A 69 18.24 -29.47 25.54
N THR A 70 17.48 -28.35 25.56
CA THR A 70 16.67 -27.87 24.46
C THR A 70 16.41 -26.38 24.60
N PHE A 71 15.90 -25.74 23.55
CA PHE A 71 15.36 -24.39 23.65
C PHE A 71 13.86 -24.43 23.88
N VAL A 72 13.32 -23.43 24.55
CA VAL A 72 11.89 -23.26 24.74
C VAL A 72 11.51 -21.84 24.35
N VAL A 73 10.55 -21.72 23.45
CA VAL A 73 9.96 -20.44 23.04
C VAL A 73 8.58 -20.32 23.67
N THR A 74 8.32 -19.20 24.35
CA THR A 74 7.03 -18.97 25.03
C THR A 74 6.42 -17.65 24.59
N ASP A 75 5.10 -17.50 24.87
CA ASP A 75 4.45 -16.19 24.89
C ASP A 75 4.79 -15.40 26.18
N ALA A 76 4.22 -14.17 26.28
CA ALA A 76 4.41 -13.31 27.46
C ALA A 76 3.80 -13.90 28.75
N SER A 77 2.88 -14.85 28.63
CA SER A 77 2.26 -15.57 29.75
C SER A 77 2.99 -16.87 30.10
N LYS A 78 4.15 -17.11 29.49
CA LYS A 78 4.98 -18.33 29.62
C LYS A 78 4.35 -19.61 29.06
N ASN A 79 3.33 -19.52 28.18
CA ASN A 79 2.82 -20.70 27.50
C ASN A 79 3.80 -21.09 26.39
N ILE A 80 4.11 -22.37 26.28
CA ILE A 80 5.09 -22.90 25.34
C ILE A 80 4.53 -22.86 23.92
N LEU A 81 5.19 -22.10 23.06
CA LEU A 81 4.86 -21.97 21.63
C LEU A 81 5.71 -22.90 20.77
N GLY A 82 6.91 -23.28 21.24
CA GLY A 82 7.81 -24.15 20.51
C GLY A 82 8.94 -24.72 21.39
N ILE A 83 9.47 -25.88 20.98
CA ILE A 83 10.56 -26.58 21.69
C ILE A 83 11.63 -26.93 20.64
N PRO A 84 12.43 -25.95 20.16
CA PRO A 84 13.50 -26.22 19.19
C PRO A 84 14.65 -27.03 19.87
N PRO A 85 15.02 -28.20 19.32
CA PRO A 85 15.99 -29.06 19.97
C PRO A 85 17.45 -28.59 19.89
N THR A 86 17.75 -27.65 19.03
CA THR A 86 19.10 -27.13 18.80
C THR A 86 19.05 -25.64 18.51
N LEU A 87 20.20 -24.94 18.61
CA LEU A 87 20.33 -23.54 18.22
C LEU A 87 19.93 -23.32 16.71
N ALA A 88 20.38 -24.20 15.85
CA ALA A 88 20.03 -24.12 14.43
C ALA A 88 18.51 -24.29 14.18
N ALA A 89 17.83 -25.11 14.98
CA ALA A 89 16.37 -25.24 14.93
C ALA A 89 15.68 -23.99 15.47
N LEU A 90 16.22 -23.35 16.50
CA LEU A 90 15.72 -22.07 17.03
C LEU A 90 15.86 -20.95 15.98
N GLU A 91 17.02 -20.83 15.33
CA GLU A 91 17.25 -19.84 14.26
C GLU A 91 16.43 -20.11 13.01
N GLY A 92 15.77 -21.26 12.90
CA GLY A 92 14.79 -21.59 11.85
C GLY A 92 13.34 -21.38 12.25
N VAL A 93 13.07 -20.90 13.48
CA VAL A 93 11.69 -20.60 13.92
C VAL A 93 11.22 -19.29 13.28
N ASN A 94 10.07 -19.35 12.59
CA ASN A 94 9.39 -18.15 12.12
C ASN A 94 8.59 -17.53 13.28
N PHE A 95 8.99 -16.35 13.74
CA PHE A 95 8.32 -15.64 14.81
C PHE A 95 7.10 -14.85 14.33
N ASP A 96 6.96 -14.60 13.03
CA ASP A 96 5.79 -13.93 12.45
C ASP A 96 4.49 -14.73 12.68
N ASP A 97 4.58 -16.06 12.60
CA ASP A 97 3.43 -16.96 12.79
C ASP A 97 2.77 -16.86 14.17
N ALA A 98 3.47 -16.35 15.17
CA ALA A 98 2.94 -16.19 16.51
C ALA A 98 2.13 -14.89 16.72
N GLY A 99 2.00 -14.05 15.66
CA GLY A 99 1.25 -12.79 15.67
C GLY A 99 1.86 -11.72 16.59
N VAL A 100 1.18 -10.57 16.71
CA VAL A 100 1.65 -9.42 17.49
C VAL A 100 1.77 -9.76 18.99
N GLY A 101 2.88 -9.33 19.64
CA GLY A 101 3.13 -9.55 21.06
C GLY A 101 4.60 -9.77 21.37
N ALA A 102 4.90 -10.34 22.53
CA ALA A 102 6.25 -10.71 22.92
C ALA A 102 6.40 -12.23 23.03
N CYS A 103 7.51 -12.76 22.55
CA CYS A 103 7.98 -14.10 22.86
C CYS A 103 9.24 -14.03 23.71
N TYR A 104 9.45 -15.07 24.49
CA TYR A 104 10.68 -15.28 25.27
C TYR A 104 11.34 -16.57 24.83
N ILE A 105 12.65 -16.53 24.65
CA ILE A 105 13.49 -17.66 24.31
C ILE A 105 14.29 -18.03 25.54
N TYR A 106 14.20 -19.26 25.96
CA TYR A 106 15.00 -19.86 27.05
C TYR A 106 15.81 -21.03 26.50
N HIS A 107 16.98 -21.30 27.12
CA HIS A 107 17.60 -22.60 27.05
C HIS A 107 17.23 -23.38 28.33
N LEU A 108 16.86 -24.62 28.17
CA LEU A 108 16.41 -25.54 29.22
C LEU A 108 17.39 -26.72 29.34
N ALA A 109 17.89 -26.97 30.52
CA ALA A 109 18.59 -28.20 30.88
C ALA A 109 17.75 -28.98 31.90
N TYR A 110 17.64 -30.29 31.77
CA TYR A 110 16.81 -31.09 32.65
C TYR A 110 17.25 -32.55 32.75
N GLN A 111 16.83 -33.23 33.84
CA GLN A 111 16.99 -34.65 34.04
C GLN A 111 15.84 -35.44 33.43
N ASP A 112 16.07 -36.69 33.07
CA ASP A 112 15.02 -37.58 32.60
C ASP A 112 13.80 -37.58 33.54
N GLY A 113 12.61 -37.50 32.97
CA GLY A 113 11.35 -37.51 33.71
C GLY A 113 10.75 -36.13 33.96
N LEU A 114 11.31 -35.04 33.39
CA LEU A 114 10.65 -33.73 33.41
C LEU A 114 9.24 -33.84 32.83
N ALA A 115 8.21 -33.42 33.58
CA ALA A 115 6.83 -33.34 33.15
C ALA A 115 6.46 -31.90 32.86
N GLY A 116 5.45 -31.70 31.95
CA GLY A 116 4.94 -30.38 31.56
C GLY A 116 5.62 -29.77 30.31
N LEU A 117 6.68 -30.38 29.77
CA LEU A 117 7.36 -29.90 28.57
C LEU A 117 6.61 -30.32 27.34
N SER A 118 5.57 -29.55 27.00
CA SER A 118 4.74 -29.75 25.78
C SER A 118 4.23 -28.42 25.25
N MET A 119 4.02 -28.33 23.95
CA MET A 119 3.41 -27.13 23.32
C MET A 119 2.03 -26.85 23.94
N GLY A 120 1.77 -25.58 24.26
CA GLY A 120 0.56 -25.10 24.91
C GLY A 120 0.55 -25.21 26.45
N GLU A 121 1.48 -25.96 27.06
CA GLU A 121 1.66 -25.97 28.50
C GLU A 121 2.41 -24.71 28.96
N ASN A 122 2.37 -24.48 30.29
CA ASN A 122 3.02 -23.31 30.90
C ASN A 122 4.31 -23.71 31.64
N LEU A 123 5.35 -22.91 31.52
CA LEU A 123 6.63 -23.15 32.19
C LEU A 123 6.50 -23.31 33.71
N ASP A 124 5.53 -22.60 34.33
CA ASP A 124 5.29 -22.66 35.77
C ASP A 124 4.70 -24.04 36.22
N ASN A 125 4.31 -24.89 35.26
CA ASN A 125 3.81 -26.26 35.52
C ASN A 125 4.88 -27.34 35.37
N PHE A 126 6.14 -26.99 35.16
CA PHE A 126 7.22 -28.00 35.10
C PHE A 126 7.38 -28.71 36.42
N ILE A 127 7.47 -30.03 36.38
CA ILE A 127 7.71 -30.91 37.54
C ILE A 127 8.89 -31.82 37.23
N GLY A 128 9.96 -31.70 38.00
CA GLY A 128 11.21 -32.44 37.84
C GLY A 128 12.42 -31.58 38.16
N ASP A 129 13.61 -32.14 37.95
CA ASP A 129 14.85 -31.39 38.09
C ASP A 129 15.22 -30.72 36.78
N PHE A 130 15.20 -29.40 36.76
CA PHE A 130 15.50 -28.59 35.58
C PHE A 130 16.08 -27.23 35.96
N GLU A 131 16.74 -26.61 35.01
CA GLU A 131 17.12 -25.20 35.04
C GLU A 131 16.77 -24.51 33.72
N LEU A 132 16.37 -23.24 33.82
CA LEU A 132 16.19 -22.34 32.69
C LEU A 132 17.25 -21.25 32.71
N SER A 133 17.84 -20.97 31.59
CA SER A 133 18.70 -19.79 31.41
C SER A 133 17.95 -18.46 31.65
N ASN A 134 18.66 -17.34 31.60
CA ASN A 134 18.03 -16.08 31.31
C ASN A 134 17.26 -16.18 29.98
N PHE A 135 16.32 -15.27 29.74
CA PHE A 135 15.57 -15.23 28.48
C PHE A 135 16.03 -14.11 27.56
N LEU A 136 15.87 -14.35 26.25
CA LEU A 136 15.93 -13.32 25.22
C LEU A 136 14.51 -12.93 24.83
N THR A 137 14.27 -11.62 24.68
CA THR A 137 12.97 -11.10 24.24
C THR A 137 12.92 -10.96 22.72
N VAL A 138 11.82 -11.42 22.13
CA VAL A 138 11.46 -11.18 20.72
C VAL A 138 10.17 -10.36 20.72
N ASN A 139 10.27 -9.07 20.39
CA ASN A 139 9.14 -8.17 20.23
C ASN A 139 8.59 -8.31 18.80
N ARG A 140 7.30 -8.56 18.67
CA ARG A 140 6.57 -8.67 17.39
C ARG A 140 5.56 -7.54 17.34
N ASN A 141 5.86 -6.52 16.54
CA ASN A 141 5.08 -5.30 16.43
C ASN A 141 4.03 -5.44 15.33
N ALA A 142 2.91 -4.75 15.45
CA ALA A 142 2.01 -4.60 14.32
C ALA A 142 2.72 -3.84 13.20
N GLY A 143 2.59 -4.33 11.98
CA GLY A 143 3.05 -3.63 10.79
C GLY A 143 2.28 -2.32 10.57
N PRO A 144 2.73 -1.48 9.64
CA PRO A 144 1.95 -0.35 9.17
C PRO A 144 0.57 -0.81 8.65
N LEU A 145 -0.43 0.04 8.83
CA LEU A 145 -1.78 -0.15 8.31
C LEU A 145 -2.24 1.17 7.70
N ALA A 146 -2.52 1.17 6.39
CA ALA A 146 -3.07 2.31 5.70
C ALA A 146 -4.59 2.34 5.86
N ALA A 147 -5.12 3.50 6.22
CA ALA A 147 -6.57 3.71 6.22
C ALA A 147 -7.11 3.70 4.78
N GLU A 148 -8.37 3.36 4.61
CA GLU A 148 -9.05 3.44 3.32
C GLU A 148 -9.27 4.87 2.89
N ILE A 149 -9.12 5.15 1.58
CA ILE A 149 -9.50 6.43 0.99
C ILE A 149 -10.99 6.36 0.63
N VAL A 150 -11.75 7.35 1.11
CA VAL A 150 -13.17 7.51 0.77
C VAL A 150 -13.33 8.73 -0.11
N GLY A 151 -14.10 8.58 -1.19
CA GLY A 151 -14.34 9.58 -2.23
C GLY A 151 -13.95 9.07 -3.60
N GLY A 152 -14.44 9.71 -4.68
CA GLY A 152 -14.22 9.25 -6.05
C GLY A 152 -15.10 8.04 -6.44
N PRO A 153 -14.85 7.36 -7.58
CA PRO A 153 -13.82 7.73 -8.57
C PRO A 153 -14.06 9.12 -9.18
N PHE A 154 -13.06 9.65 -9.88
CA PHE A 154 -13.15 10.96 -10.56
C PHE A 154 -12.98 10.78 -12.06
N GLU A 155 -13.66 11.65 -12.80
CA GLU A 155 -13.57 11.72 -14.26
C GLU A 155 -13.32 13.18 -14.66
N PHE A 156 -12.29 13.41 -15.47
CA PHE A 156 -11.89 14.73 -15.95
C PHE A 156 -11.69 14.73 -17.46
N CYS A 157 -11.79 15.94 -18.03
CA CYS A 157 -11.47 16.19 -19.43
C CYS A 157 -10.08 16.85 -19.51
N VAL A 158 -9.20 16.29 -20.30
CA VAL A 158 -7.92 16.94 -20.62
C VAL A 158 -8.18 18.03 -21.66
N ASP A 159 -8.39 19.25 -21.19
CA ASP A 159 -8.76 20.41 -22.01
C ASP A 159 -7.87 21.65 -21.78
N GLY A 160 -6.82 21.50 -20.92
CA GLY A 160 -5.92 22.57 -20.53
C GLY A 160 -6.42 23.39 -19.35
N THR A 161 -7.59 23.07 -18.80
CA THR A 161 -8.11 23.66 -17.57
C THR A 161 -7.67 22.80 -16.38
N PRO A 162 -7.13 23.37 -15.29
CA PRO A 162 -6.69 22.59 -14.14
C PRO A 162 -7.82 21.81 -13.48
N ASP A 163 -7.62 20.49 -13.33
CA ASP A 163 -8.53 19.56 -12.69
C ASP A 163 -8.01 19.12 -11.32
N PHE A 164 -8.84 19.28 -10.29
CA PHE A 164 -8.52 18.90 -8.91
C PHE A 164 -9.57 17.95 -8.34
N VAL A 165 -9.11 16.90 -7.67
CA VAL A 165 -9.99 16.01 -6.91
C VAL A 165 -10.49 16.74 -5.66
N SER A 166 -11.69 16.39 -5.19
CA SER A 166 -12.25 16.99 -3.97
C SER A 166 -13.09 15.98 -3.19
N GLY A 167 -13.28 16.24 -1.89
CA GLY A 167 -14.10 15.38 -1.04
C GLY A 167 -13.45 14.05 -0.65
N LEU A 168 -12.14 13.88 -0.86
CA LEU A 168 -11.40 12.73 -0.33
C LEU A 168 -11.28 12.83 1.19
N SER A 169 -11.39 11.71 1.85
CA SER A 169 -11.15 11.54 3.27
C SER A 169 -10.58 10.16 3.57
N LEU A 170 -10.03 9.98 4.78
CA LEU A 170 -9.53 8.69 5.25
C LEU A 170 -10.54 8.09 6.24
N MET A 171 -10.78 6.78 6.12
CA MET A 171 -11.63 6.00 7.02
C MET A 171 -10.89 4.76 7.52
N GLY A 172 -11.10 4.41 8.79
CA GLY A 172 -10.49 3.25 9.43
C GLY A 172 -9.24 3.59 10.23
N GLU A 173 -8.57 2.55 10.70
CA GLU A 173 -7.33 2.68 11.44
C GLU A 173 -6.15 3.01 10.50
N SER A 174 -5.21 3.78 11.03
CA SER A 174 -3.98 4.13 10.31
C SER A 174 -2.81 4.05 11.28
N VAL A 175 -1.96 3.04 11.12
CA VAL A 175 -0.84 2.71 11.99
C VAL A 175 0.47 2.79 11.19
N GLY A 176 1.58 3.15 11.84
CA GLY A 176 2.92 3.26 11.25
C GLY A 176 3.57 4.57 11.65
N THR A 177 4.90 4.63 11.58
CA THR A 177 5.69 5.80 12.00
C THR A 177 5.55 6.95 11.01
N GLU A 178 5.58 6.65 9.72
CA GLU A 178 5.55 7.62 8.62
C GLU A 178 4.28 7.44 7.78
N ARG A 179 3.97 8.47 7.01
CA ARG A 179 2.83 8.48 6.08
C ARG A 179 3.12 9.30 4.83
N GLY A 180 2.44 8.98 3.75
CA GLY A 180 2.53 9.72 2.49
C GLY A 180 1.32 9.51 1.61
N TRP A 181 1.29 10.24 0.51
CA TRP A 181 0.37 10.04 -0.58
C TRP A 181 1.17 9.75 -1.84
N ILE A 182 0.67 8.87 -2.66
CA ILE A 182 1.30 8.51 -3.92
C ILE A 182 0.26 8.69 -5.02
N ILE A 183 0.70 9.27 -6.13
CA ILE A 183 -0.09 9.32 -7.37
C ILE A 183 0.67 8.53 -8.41
N THR A 184 0.02 7.56 -9.03
CA THR A 184 0.64 6.69 -10.03
C THR A 184 -0.15 6.67 -11.32
N THR A 185 0.47 6.13 -12.38
CA THR A 185 -0.24 5.58 -13.52
C THR A 185 -1.00 4.32 -13.12
N ASP A 186 -1.84 3.79 -14.01
CA ASP A 186 -2.49 2.47 -13.88
C ASP A 186 -1.49 1.30 -13.80
N THR A 187 -0.26 1.50 -14.27
CA THR A 187 0.83 0.52 -14.22
C THR A 187 1.74 0.67 -12.99
N GLY A 188 1.41 1.61 -12.09
CA GLY A 188 2.12 1.82 -10.83
C GLY A 188 3.32 2.75 -10.89
N GLU A 189 3.64 3.38 -12.05
CA GLU A 189 4.70 4.40 -12.13
C GLU A 189 4.31 5.62 -11.28
N ILE A 190 5.20 6.03 -10.38
CA ILE A 190 4.98 7.14 -9.46
C ILE A 190 5.11 8.48 -10.18
N LEU A 191 3.99 9.18 -10.32
CA LEU A 191 3.91 10.50 -10.95
C LEU A 191 4.13 11.64 -9.94
N GLY A 192 3.77 11.42 -8.67
CA GLY A 192 3.85 12.44 -7.64
C GLY A 192 3.76 11.89 -6.23
N LEU A 193 4.33 12.64 -5.29
CA LEU A 193 4.38 12.33 -3.85
C LEU A 193 3.87 13.52 -3.03
N PRO A 194 2.56 13.84 -3.09
CA PRO A 194 2.01 14.93 -2.32
C PRO A 194 2.14 14.66 -0.80
N PRO A 195 2.60 15.63 0.01
CA PRO A 195 2.90 15.38 1.41
C PRO A 195 1.64 15.26 2.29
N THR A 196 0.50 15.76 1.85
CA THR A 196 -0.74 15.83 2.63
C THR A 196 -1.97 15.60 1.74
N LEU A 197 -3.10 15.25 2.34
CA LEU A 197 -4.38 15.17 1.64
C LEU A 197 -4.77 16.51 1.00
N ASP A 198 -4.50 17.61 1.70
CA ASP A 198 -4.74 18.95 1.16
C ASP A 198 -3.91 19.19 -0.12
N ALA A 199 -2.65 18.73 -0.14
CA ALA A 199 -1.83 18.82 -1.34
C ALA A 199 -2.37 17.96 -2.50
N VAL A 200 -2.92 16.77 -2.22
CA VAL A 200 -3.61 15.95 -3.23
C VAL A 200 -4.78 16.70 -3.84
N GLN A 201 -5.61 17.34 -3.00
CA GLN A 201 -6.86 17.96 -3.43
C GLN A 201 -6.69 19.36 -4.05
N ASN A 202 -5.61 20.08 -3.72
CA ASN A 202 -5.48 21.49 -4.10
C ASN A 202 -4.23 21.81 -4.94
N ASN A 203 -3.23 20.90 -4.97
CA ASN A 203 -1.96 21.20 -5.64
C ASN A 203 -1.64 20.22 -6.77
N VAL A 204 -2.39 19.11 -6.89
CA VAL A 204 -2.21 18.15 -8.00
C VAL A 204 -3.22 18.49 -9.08
N ASN A 205 -2.72 19.01 -10.20
CA ASN A 205 -3.51 19.20 -11.40
C ASN A 205 -3.47 17.91 -12.22
N PHE A 206 -4.60 17.23 -12.34
CA PHE A 206 -4.69 15.97 -13.08
C PHE A 206 -4.71 16.16 -14.60
N ASP A 207 -5.06 17.37 -15.11
CA ASP A 207 -4.99 17.69 -16.52
C ASP A 207 -3.56 17.59 -17.08
N ASP A 208 -2.55 18.00 -16.29
CA ASP A 208 -1.13 18.00 -16.69
C ASP A 208 -0.58 16.60 -17.04
N ALA A 209 -1.19 15.55 -16.52
CA ALA A 209 -0.77 14.17 -16.80
C ALA A 209 -1.28 13.61 -18.14
N GLY A 210 -2.09 14.38 -18.87
CA GLY A 210 -2.72 13.98 -20.14
C GLY A 210 -3.75 12.87 -19.98
N ALA A 211 -4.28 12.36 -21.11
CA ALA A 211 -5.31 11.30 -21.09
C ALA A 211 -4.77 9.98 -20.53
N GLY A 212 -5.61 9.25 -19.79
CA GLY A 212 -5.29 7.97 -19.18
C GLY A 212 -5.87 7.83 -17.78
N VAL A 213 -5.33 6.91 -17.00
CA VAL A 213 -5.77 6.66 -15.63
C VAL A 213 -4.65 7.01 -14.66
N CYS A 214 -4.99 7.74 -13.61
CA CYS A 214 -4.15 7.89 -12.42
C CYS A 214 -4.80 7.18 -11.23
N LEU A 215 -3.96 6.70 -10.32
CA LEU A 215 -4.37 6.08 -9.08
C LEU A 215 -3.82 6.91 -7.91
N ILE A 216 -4.68 7.19 -6.94
CA ILE A 216 -4.32 7.90 -5.71
C ILE A 216 -4.27 6.88 -4.58
N TRP A 217 -3.11 6.79 -3.89
CA TRP A 217 -2.86 5.87 -2.80
C TRP A 217 -2.55 6.62 -1.52
N TYR A 218 -2.97 6.08 -0.40
CA TYR A 218 -2.47 6.47 0.92
C TYR A 218 -1.47 5.42 1.42
N LEU A 219 -0.31 5.88 1.85
CA LEU A 219 0.82 5.06 2.28
C LEU A 219 1.07 5.23 3.77
N ARG A 220 1.26 4.10 4.47
CA ARG A 220 1.83 4.04 5.82
C ARG A 220 3.09 3.19 5.79
N TYR A 221 4.14 3.62 6.49
CA TYR A 221 5.41 2.90 6.43
C TYR A 221 6.27 3.16 7.67
N GLU A 222 7.28 2.29 7.85
CA GLU A 222 8.34 2.45 8.84
C GLU A 222 9.60 3.04 8.19
N SER A 223 10.50 3.58 9.02
CA SER A 223 11.76 4.14 8.53
C SER A 223 12.57 3.09 7.77
N GLY A 224 13.16 3.49 6.63
CA GLY A 224 13.93 2.60 5.76
C GLY A 224 13.19 2.13 4.51
N LEU A 225 11.96 2.61 4.25
CA LEU A 225 11.30 2.41 2.95
C LEU A 225 12.19 2.93 1.83
N ALA A 226 12.45 2.11 0.81
CA ALA A 226 13.21 2.47 -0.37
C ALA A 226 12.34 2.36 -1.63
N GLY A 227 12.74 3.04 -2.72
CA GLY A 227 12.02 3.07 -3.99
C GLY A 227 10.90 4.12 -4.06
N LEU A 228 10.64 4.89 -2.98
CA LEU A 228 9.62 5.94 -2.95
C LEU A 228 10.16 7.23 -3.57
N GLU A 229 10.16 7.29 -4.90
CA GLU A 229 10.63 8.45 -5.67
C GLU A 229 9.79 8.61 -6.95
N VAL A 230 9.67 9.85 -7.43
CA VAL A 230 8.97 10.13 -8.70
C VAL A 230 9.74 9.51 -9.86
N GLY A 231 9.03 8.80 -10.73
CA GLY A 231 9.58 7.99 -11.82
C GLY A 231 9.93 6.55 -11.42
N GLY A 232 9.84 6.21 -10.11
CA GLY A 232 9.89 4.82 -9.62
C GLY A 232 8.56 4.10 -9.84
N ASN A 233 8.45 2.86 -9.35
CA ASN A 233 7.22 2.08 -9.42
C ASN A 233 6.83 1.57 -8.04
N THR A 234 5.54 1.52 -7.74
CA THR A 234 5.05 1.01 -6.45
C THR A 234 5.40 -0.47 -6.22
N SER A 235 5.60 -1.24 -7.29
CA SER A 235 6.08 -2.63 -7.21
C SER A 235 7.54 -2.77 -6.78
N ASP A 236 8.32 -1.69 -6.87
CA ASP A 236 9.74 -1.66 -6.50
C ASP A 236 9.97 -1.13 -5.08
N LEU A 237 8.88 -0.78 -4.37
CA LEU A 237 8.97 -0.40 -2.97
C LEU A 237 9.49 -1.56 -2.13
N THR A 238 10.49 -1.29 -1.30
CA THR A 238 11.07 -2.27 -0.38
C THR A 238 11.19 -1.68 1.02
N GLY A 239 10.82 -2.48 2.03
CA GLY A 239 10.73 -2.05 3.42
C GLY A 239 9.41 -2.50 4.03
N ILE A 240 9.08 -1.96 5.18
CA ILE A 240 7.83 -2.27 5.89
C ILE A 240 6.84 -1.15 5.62
N PHE A 241 5.81 -1.45 4.86
CA PHE A 241 4.79 -0.49 4.43
C PHE A 241 3.44 -1.17 4.17
N ASP A 242 2.42 -0.36 4.09
CA ASP A 242 1.08 -0.73 3.64
C ASP A 242 0.48 0.40 2.78
N LEU A 243 -0.23 0.00 1.72
CA LEU A 243 -0.92 0.89 0.79
C LEU A 243 -2.43 0.66 0.91
N SER A 244 -3.19 1.74 0.93
CA SER A 244 -4.65 1.66 0.79
C SER A 244 -5.05 1.04 -0.55
N GLU A 245 -6.32 0.65 -0.70
CA GLU A 245 -6.92 0.55 -2.03
C GLU A 245 -6.85 1.93 -2.71
N PRO A 246 -6.59 1.97 -4.03
CA PRO A 246 -6.46 3.23 -4.75
C PRO A 246 -7.80 3.85 -5.10
N VAL A 247 -7.82 5.18 -5.19
CA VAL A 247 -8.90 5.91 -5.85
C VAL A 247 -8.51 6.20 -7.29
N GLU A 248 -9.37 5.83 -8.21
CA GLU A 248 -9.17 6.01 -9.64
C GLU A 248 -9.54 7.42 -10.09
N VAL A 249 -8.71 7.98 -10.97
CA VAL A 249 -8.94 9.25 -11.68
C VAL A 249 -8.80 8.99 -13.18
N VAL A 250 -9.91 8.92 -13.86
CA VAL A 250 -9.99 8.74 -15.33
C VAL A 250 -9.90 10.11 -16.02
N ARG A 251 -9.03 10.23 -17.00
CA ARG A 251 -8.81 11.46 -17.76
C ARG A 251 -9.01 11.18 -19.24
N THR A 252 -10.03 11.78 -19.83
CA THR A 252 -10.38 11.62 -21.22
C THR A 252 -9.98 12.86 -22.02
N GLN A 253 -9.55 12.67 -23.25
CA GLN A 253 -9.26 13.76 -24.17
C GLN A 253 -10.18 13.66 -25.40
N THR A 254 -10.83 14.76 -25.73
CA THR A 254 -11.55 14.90 -26.99
C THR A 254 -10.75 15.78 -27.93
N VAL A 255 -10.74 15.45 -29.22
CA VAL A 255 -10.09 16.23 -30.28
C VAL A 255 -11.00 16.20 -31.50
N ALA A 256 -11.47 17.37 -31.95
CA ALA A 256 -12.18 17.49 -33.17
C ALA A 256 -11.22 17.62 -34.35
N ALA A 257 -11.46 16.87 -35.40
CA ALA A 257 -10.72 17.06 -36.66
C ALA A 257 -11.09 18.41 -37.28
N GLU A 258 -10.12 19.01 -37.94
CA GLU A 258 -10.33 20.26 -38.67
C GLU A 258 -11.16 20.05 -39.92
N ILE A 259 -12.11 20.99 -40.19
CA ILE A 259 -12.90 20.98 -41.40
C ILE A 259 -12.08 21.57 -42.54
N THR A 260 -12.05 20.87 -43.64
CA THR A 260 -11.49 21.35 -44.91
C THR A 260 -12.60 21.73 -45.89
N GLY A 261 -12.35 22.69 -46.76
CA GLY A 261 -13.33 23.23 -47.70
C GLY A 261 -13.88 24.59 -47.27
N GLY A 262 -14.50 25.30 -48.15
CA GLY A 262 -15.02 26.67 -47.89
C GLY A 262 -13.92 27.75 -47.82
N PRO A 263 -14.20 29.01 -47.37
CA PRO A 263 -15.54 29.48 -47.01
C PRO A 263 -16.51 29.52 -48.22
N PHE A 264 -17.81 29.59 -47.94
CA PHE A 264 -18.85 29.65 -48.96
C PHE A 264 -19.54 31.01 -48.96
N THR A 265 -20.01 31.44 -50.14
CA THR A 265 -20.81 32.66 -50.29
C THR A 265 -21.97 32.39 -51.24
N PHE A 266 -23.17 32.67 -50.77
CA PHE A 266 -24.44 32.50 -51.53
C PHE A 266 -25.20 33.80 -51.61
N THR A 267 -26.19 33.84 -52.51
CA THR A 267 -27.13 34.95 -52.65
C THR A 267 -28.50 34.42 -52.30
N VAL A 268 -29.20 35.05 -51.36
CA VAL A 268 -30.54 34.65 -50.93
C VAL A 268 -31.52 35.10 -52.01
N ASP A 269 -31.89 34.15 -52.87
CA ASP A 269 -32.77 34.43 -54.04
C ASP A 269 -33.96 33.47 -54.18
N GLY A 270 -34.16 32.57 -53.18
CA GLY A 270 -35.19 31.52 -53.16
C GLY A 270 -34.80 30.27 -53.91
N THR A 271 -33.55 30.17 -54.40
CA THR A 271 -33.01 28.95 -54.98
C THR A 271 -32.20 28.21 -53.87
N PRO A 272 -32.35 26.87 -53.66
CA PRO A 272 -31.64 26.18 -52.69
C PRO A 272 -30.10 26.26 -52.85
N ASP A 273 -29.42 26.75 -51.83
CA ASP A 273 -27.95 26.85 -51.74
C ASP A 273 -27.40 25.82 -50.80
N MET A 274 -26.52 24.94 -51.29
CA MET A 274 -25.91 23.87 -50.54
C MET A 274 -24.40 23.95 -50.59
N VAL A 275 -23.72 23.69 -49.46
CA VAL A 275 -22.27 23.58 -49.43
C VAL A 275 -21.84 22.24 -50.04
N SER A 276 -20.63 22.17 -50.58
CA SER A 276 -20.06 20.92 -51.12
C SER A 276 -18.53 20.89 -51.03
N GLY A 277 -17.98 19.69 -50.99
CA GLY A 277 -16.52 19.50 -50.91
C GLY A 277 -15.93 19.77 -49.54
N LEU A 278 -16.75 19.65 -48.50
CA LEU A 278 -16.27 19.59 -47.14
C LEU A 278 -15.56 18.27 -46.89
N GLY A 279 -14.56 18.29 -46.02
CA GLY A 279 -13.84 17.11 -45.57
C GLY A 279 -13.29 17.31 -44.13
N LEU A 280 -12.76 16.28 -43.56
CA LEU A 280 -12.09 16.33 -42.27
C LEU A 280 -10.63 15.98 -42.43
N THR A 281 -9.74 16.65 -41.67
CA THR A 281 -8.30 16.39 -41.61
C THR A 281 -7.80 16.49 -40.17
N GLY A 282 -6.70 15.81 -39.86
CA GLY A 282 -6.14 15.77 -38.51
C GLY A 282 -6.68 14.63 -37.66
N GLN A 283 -6.39 14.72 -36.37
CA GLN A 283 -6.84 13.71 -35.38
C GLN A 283 -8.31 13.96 -35.02
N SER A 284 -9.01 12.89 -34.68
CA SER A 284 -10.37 12.93 -34.17
C SER A 284 -10.54 11.90 -33.08
N MET A 285 -10.66 12.37 -31.82
CA MET A 285 -10.74 11.56 -30.62
C MET A 285 -12.01 11.93 -29.83
N GLY A 286 -12.60 10.95 -29.16
CA GLY A 286 -13.84 11.07 -28.39
C GLY A 286 -14.82 9.97 -28.78
N ALA A 287 -15.76 9.61 -27.89
CA ALA A 287 -16.72 8.53 -28.12
C ALA A 287 -17.74 8.86 -29.20
N LEU A 288 -18.21 10.12 -29.21
CA LEU A 288 -19.31 10.58 -30.07
C LEU A 288 -18.89 11.74 -30.98
N ASN A 289 -19.68 11.99 -32.02
CA ASN A 289 -19.46 13.13 -32.88
C ASN A 289 -20.79 13.70 -33.38
N SER A 290 -20.78 14.99 -33.76
CA SER A 290 -21.89 15.67 -34.41
C SER A 290 -21.38 16.79 -35.33
N TRP A 291 -22.17 17.15 -36.30
CA TRP A 291 -22.01 18.41 -37.03
C TRP A 291 -22.96 19.43 -36.44
N ILE A 292 -22.53 20.68 -36.36
CA ILE A 292 -23.35 21.78 -35.86
C ILE A 292 -23.37 22.87 -36.88
N VAL A 293 -24.55 23.43 -37.16
CA VAL A 293 -24.72 24.65 -37.92
C VAL A 293 -25.25 25.71 -36.97
N THR A 294 -24.56 26.86 -36.90
CA THR A 294 -24.93 27.96 -36.00
C THR A 294 -25.09 29.29 -36.73
N THR A 295 -25.67 30.26 -36.02
CA THR A 295 -25.51 31.69 -36.39
C THR A 295 -24.04 32.11 -36.08
N ASP A 296 -23.68 33.33 -36.51
CA ASP A 296 -22.40 33.98 -36.15
C ASP A 296 -22.24 34.24 -34.65
N THR A 297 -23.33 34.21 -33.87
CA THR A 297 -23.36 34.38 -32.42
C THR A 297 -23.37 33.05 -31.66
N GLY A 298 -23.30 31.91 -32.36
CA GLY A 298 -23.24 30.58 -31.81
C GLY A 298 -24.57 29.89 -31.53
N GLU A 299 -25.74 30.50 -31.82
CA GLU A 299 -27.04 29.84 -31.69
C GLU A 299 -27.12 28.65 -32.66
N ILE A 300 -27.44 27.47 -32.14
CA ILE A 300 -27.52 26.22 -32.89
C ILE A 300 -28.80 26.21 -33.76
N LEU A 301 -28.61 26.28 -35.07
CA LEU A 301 -29.69 26.21 -36.05
C LEU A 301 -30.03 24.78 -36.48
N GLY A 302 -29.05 23.88 -36.41
CA GLY A 302 -29.23 22.49 -36.80
C GLY A 302 -28.10 21.59 -36.36
N LEU A 303 -28.43 20.31 -36.22
CA LEU A 303 -27.51 19.23 -35.80
C LEU A 303 -27.49 18.10 -36.86
N PRO A 304 -26.88 18.32 -38.02
CA PRO A 304 -26.80 17.29 -39.06
C PRO A 304 -25.98 16.09 -38.57
N PRO A 305 -26.48 14.84 -38.67
CA PRO A 305 -25.81 13.69 -38.12
C PRO A 305 -24.58 13.22 -38.92
N THR A 306 -24.45 13.65 -40.16
CA THR A 306 -23.38 13.24 -41.08
C THR A 306 -22.93 14.38 -41.97
N LEU A 307 -21.72 14.26 -42.54
CA LEU A 307 -21.22 15.21 -43.53
C LEU A 307 -22.18 15.36 -44.71
N ALA A 308 -22.73 14.27 -45.22
CA ALA A 308 -23.72 14.32 -46.32
C ALA A 308 -25.00 15.06 -45.91
N ALA A 309 -25.38 15.00 -44.64
CA ALA A 309 -26.53 15.78 -44.14
C ALA A 309 -26.20 17.28 -44.06
N VAL A 310 -24.94 17.65 -43.68
CA VAL A 310 -24.47 19.05 -43.76
C VAL A 310 -24.53 19.58 -45.19
N GLU A 311 -23.99 18.83 -46.15
CA GLU A 311 -23.99 19.18 -47.55
C GLU A 311 -25.41 19.20 -48.18
N GLY A 312 -26.38 18.62 -47.48
CA GLY A 312 -27.81 18.67 -47.85
C GLY A 312 -28.59 19.83 -47.21
N VAL A 313 -27.96 20.64 -46.33
CA VAL A 313 -28.61 21.79 -45.71
C VAL A 313 -28.81 22.89 -46.76
N ASN A 314 -30.05 23.38 -46.90
CA ASN A 314 -30.33 24.56 -47.70
C ASN A 314 -30.06 25.83 -46.88
N PHE A 315 -28.99 26.55 -47.19
CA PHE A 315 -28.61 27.77 -46.48
C PHE A 315 -29.44 29.00 -46.90
N ASP A 316 -30.12 28.95 -48.06
CA ASP A 316 -31.02 30.03 -48.49
C ASP A 316 -32.20 30.24 -47.52
N ASP A 317 -32.73 29.15 -46.93
CA ASP A 317 -33.88 29.20 -46.01
C ASP A 317 -33.55 29.97 -44.69
N ALA A 318 -32.31 30.17 -44.33
CA ALA A 318 -31.92 30.91 -43.13
C ALA A 318 -31.85 32.47 -43.39
N GLY A 319 -32.15 32.92 -44.59
CA GLY A 319 -32.10 34.34 -44.96
C GLY A 319 -30.68 34.92 -44.97
N THR A 320 -30.59 36.27 -45.15
CA THR A 320 -29.28 36.95 -45.19
C THR A 320 -28.55 36.91 -43.83
N GLY A 321 -27.22 36.78 -43.84
CA GLY A 321 -26.39 36.74 -42.64
C GLY A 321 -25.23 35.76 -42.74
N VAL A 322 -24.69 35.34 -41.62
CA VAL A 322 -23.59 34.38 -41.54
C VAL A 322 -24.04 33.15 -40.78
N CYS A 323 -23.72 31.96 -41.31
CA CYS A 323 -23.75 30.70 -40.59
C CYS A 323 -22.33 30.16 -40.43
N LEU A 324 -22.15 29.40 -39.39
CA LEU A 324 -20.91 28.68 -39.09
C LEU A 324 -21.18 27.18 -39.08
N ILE A 325 -20.30 26.40 -39.69
CA ILE A 325 -20.34 24.93 -39.66
C ILE A 325 -19.21 24.44 -38.83
N TRP A 326 -19.51 23.64 -37.82
CA TRP A 326 -18.57 23.06 -36.88
C TRP A 326 -18.62 21.54 -36.94
N TYR A 327 -17.48 20.90 -36.63
CA TYR A 327 -17.41 19.49 -36.31
C TYR A 327 -17.12 19.34 -34.82
N LEU A 328 -17.95 18.58 -34.12
CA LEU A 328 -17.89 18.35 -32.68
C LEU A 328 -17.45 16.91 -32.39
N ARG A 329 -16.50 16.74 -31.46
CA ARG A 329 -16.22 15.49 -30.80
C ARG A 329 -16.53 15.63 -29.32
N TYR A 330 -17.11 14.58 -28.71
CA TYR A 330 -17.50 14.66 -27.29
C TYR A 330 -17.64 13.28 -26.66
N GLU A 331 -17.66 13.26 -25.32
CA GLU A 331 -17.96 12.08 -24.51
C GLU A 331 -19.43 12.10 -24.08
N ASP A 332 -19.90 10.93 -23.53
CA ASP A 332 -21.22 10.86 -22.92
C ASP A 332 -21.41 11.90 -21.83
N GLY A 333 -22.62 12.45 -21.70
CA GLY A 333 -22.92 13.45 -20.69
C GLY A 333 -22.78 14.90 -21.15
N LEU A 334 -22.40 15.17 -22.41
CA LEU A 334 -22.45 16.52 -22.98
C LEU A 334 -23.85 17.08 -22.86
N THR A 335 -23.99 18.31 -22.36
CA THR A 335 -25.23 19.07 -22.24
C THR A 335 -25.17 20.32 -23.08
N GLY A 336 -26.35 20.97 -23.38
CA GLY A 336 -26.43 22.16 -24.20
C GLY A 336 -26.45 21.91 -25.72
N LEU A 337 -26.32 20.67 -26.18
CA LEU A 337 -26.33 20.30 -27.60
C LEU A 337 -27.76 20.11 -28.08
N ALA A 338 -28.46 21.22 -28.33
CA ALA A 338 -29.83 21.22 -28.87
C ALA A 338 -30.07 22.43 -29.77
N VAL A 339 -30.98 22.27 -30.77
CA VAL A 339 -31.38 23.39 -31.64
C VAL A 339 -32.05 24.49 -30.81
N GLY A 340 -31.60 25.73 -30.99
CA GLY A 340 -32.04 26.91 -30.24
C GLY A 340 -31.17 27.23 -29.01
N GLU A 341 -30.29 26.32 -28.60
CA GLU A 341 -29.27 26.58 -27.59
C GLU A 341 -28.03 27.23 -28.21
N ASN A 342 -27.02 27.59 -27.39
CA ASN A 342 -25.80 28.23 -27.88
C ASN A 342 -24.59 27.32 -27.66
N THR A 343 -23.66 27.31 -28.62
CA THR A 343 -22.41 26.53 -28.48
C THR A 343 -21.56 26.98 -27.31
N ASN A 344 -21.71 28.20 -26.80
CA ASN A 344 -21.05 28.68 -25.59
C ASN A 344 -21.65 28.09 -24.31
N ASP A 345 -22.81 27.46 -24.38
CA ASP A 345 -23.51 26.81 -23.24
C ASP A 345 -23.25 25.29 -23.23
N LEU A 346 -22.44 24.76 -24.15
CA LEU A 346 -22.01 23.38 -24.13
C LEU A 346 -21.21 23.11 -22.85
N SER A 347 -21.51 22.02 -22.15
CA SER A 347 -20.84 21.63 -20.94
C SER A 347 -20.65 20.11 -20.89
N GLY A 348 -19.42 19.67 -20.58
CA GLY A 348 -18.98 18.29 -20.62
C GLY A 348 -17.64 18.16 -21.33
N CYS A 349 -17.21 16.91 -21.59
CA CYS A 349 -16.00 16.66 -22.37
C CYS A 349 -16.29 16.82 -23.86
N PHE A 350 -15.79 17.85 -24.48
CA PHE A 350 -15.96 18.09 -25.92
C PHE A 350 -14.81 18.91 -26.50
N ASP A 351 -14.71 18.87 -27.84
CA ASP A 351 -13.87 19.75 -28.63
C ASP A 351 -14.59 20.10 -29.94
N LEU A 352 -14.43 21.34 -30.37
CA LEU A 352 -14.98 21.88 -31.59
C LEU A 352 -13.86 22.23 -32.58
N SER A 353 -14.04 21.86 -33.84
CA SER A 353 -13.17 22.34 -34.92
C SER A 353 -13.19 23.85 -35.03
N GLU A 354 -12.25 24.45 -35.77
CA GLU A 354 -12.44 25.76 -36.33
C GLU A 354 -13.66 25.75 -37.31
N PRO A 355 -14.48 26.78 -37.29
CA PRO A 355 -15.68 26.79 -38.09
C PRO A 355 -15.42 27.13 -39.56
N VAL A 356 -16.21 26.52 -40.42
CA VAL A 356 -16.35 26.99 -41.84
C VAL A 356 -17.44 28.00 -41.93
N THR A 357 -17.11 29.18 -42.49
CA THR A 357 -18.03 30.29 -42.66
C THR A 357 -18.88 30.14 -43.93
N VAL A 358 -20.18 30.35 -43.80
CA VAL A 358 -21.14 30.45 -44.89
C VAL A 358 -21.78 31.85 -44.87
N THR A 359 -21.39 32.71 -45.81
CA THR A 359 -21.94 34.07 -45.94
C THR A 359 -23.15 34.07 -46.92
N ARG A 360 -24.23 34.67 -46.53
CA ARG A 360 -25.49 34.76 -47.31
C ARG A 360 -25.86 36.23 -47.50
N ASN A 361 -25.79 36.73 -48.74
CA ASN A 361 -25.97 38.14 -49.11
C ASN A 361 -27.37 38.41 -49.62
#